data_a68046bde3ff594cd99e928d4b6ab66f
#
_entry.id   a68046bde3ff594cd99e928d4b6ab66f
#
_cell.length_a   1.000
_cell.length_b   1.000
_cell.length_c   1.000
_cell.angle_alpha   90.00
_cell.angle_beta   90.00
_cell.angle_gamma   90.00
#
_symmetry.space_group_name_H-M   'P 1'
#
loop_
_entity.id
_entity.type
_entity.pdbx_description
1 polymer ?
#
loop_
_entity_poly.entity_id
_entity_poly.type
_entity_poly.pdbx_seq_one_letter_code
_entity_poly.pdbx_strand_id
1 'polypeptide(L)'
;MDKERFERGLAARKSVLGEEYVEKALAKADDFNREFQEQLTEFCWGSCWGNDALDKRQRSLLNLGMIAALNRMTEWETHFRGAIKN
;
A
#
# COMPACT_ATOMS: atom_id res chain seq x y z
N MET A 1 -4.25 17.58 4.95
CA MET A 1 -4.37 16.11 5.04
C MET A 1 -5.61 15.73 5.83
N ASP A 2 -6.33 14.75 5.36
CA ASP A 2 -7.43 14.14 6.10
C ASP A 2 -6.86 13.05 7.01
N LYS A 3 -6.82 13.34 8.31
CA LYS A 3 -6.20 12.43 9.28
C LYS A 3 -6.90 11.09 9.38
N GLU A 4 -8.22 11.10 9.31
CA GLU A 4 -9.00 9.86 9.38
C GLU A 4 -8.71 8.95 8.18
N ARG A 5 -8.68 9.53 6.98
CA ARG A 5 -8.31 8.80 5.77
C ARG A 5 -6.88 8.27 5.84
N PHE A 6 -5.96 9.09 6.35
CA PHE A 6 -4.58 8.69 6.53
C PHE A 6 -4.46 7.51 7.48
N GLU A 7 -5.13 7.55 8.63
CA GLU A 7 -5.09 6.47 9.62
C GLU A 7 -5.68 5.18 9.06
N ARG A 8 -6.78 5.29 8.33
CA ARG A 8 -7.40 4.14 7.66
C ARG A 8 -6.43 3.56 6.63
N GLY A 9 -5.77 4.42 5.88
CA GLY A 9 -4.78 4.01 4.88
C GLY A 9 -3.57 3.34 5.50
N LEU A 10 -3.09 3.87 6.61
CA LEU A 10 -1.96 3.30 7.32
C LEU A 10 -2.28 1.88 7.81
N ALA A 11 -3.46 1.71 8.38
CA ALA A 11 -3.92 0.39 8.84
C ALA A 11 -4.05 -0.59 7.67
N ALA A 12 -4.63 -0.16 6.56
CA ALA A 12 -4.76 -1.00 5.36
C ALA A 12 -3.40 -1.39 4.79
N ARG A 13 -2.50 -0.43 4.67
CA ARG A 13 -1.14 -0.65 4.16
C ARG A 13 -0.40 -1.68 5.02
N LYS A 14 -0.44 -1.52 6.32
CA LYS A 14 0.18 -2.47 7.27
C LYS A 14 -0.43 -3.85 7.17
N SER A 15 -1.75 -3.91 7.04
CA SER A 15 -2.47 -5.19 6.92
C SER A 15 -2.06 -5.96 5.67
N VAL A 16 -1.85 -5.29 4.55
CA VAL A 16 -1.50 -5.92 3.27
C VAL A 16 -0.01 -6.22 3.17
N LEU A 17 0.84 -5.25 3.50
CA LEU A 17 2.29 -5.34 3.28
C LEU A 17 3.08 -5.79 4.51
N GLY A 18 2.45 -5.75 5.68
CA GLY A 18 3.11 -6.07 6.94
C GLY A 18 3.55 -4.81 7.67
N GLU A 19 3.40 -4.83 8.99
CA GLU A 19 3.71 -3.68 9.84
C GLU A 19 5.17 -3.27 9.76
N GLU A 20 6.08 -4.25 9.81
CA GLU A 20 7.51 -3.99 9.78
C GLU A 20 7.94 -3.31 8.48
N TYR A 21 7.45 -3.81 7.34
CA TYR A 21 7.75 -3.22 6.05
C TYR A 21 7.32 -1.76 5.97
N VAL A 22 6.09 -1.49 6.41
CA VAL A 22 5.52 -0.13 6.35
C VAL A 22 6.27 0.80 7.30
N GLU A 23 6.59 0.36 8.50
CA GLU A 23 7.34 1.17 9.45
C GLU A 23 8.72 1.51 8.92
N LYS A 24 9.41 0.56 8.29
CA LYS A 24 10.70 0.82 7.65
C LYS A 24 10.59 1.81 6.50
N ALA A 25 9.56 1.66 5.66
CA ALA A 25 9.35 2.57 4.54
C ALA A 25 9.12 4.01 5.01
N LEU A 26 8.31 4.18 6.05
CA LEU A 26 8.05 5.50 6.60
C LEU A 26 9.25 6.08 7.34
N ALA A 27 10.02 5.24 8.02
CA ALA A 27 11.24 5.67 8.72
C ALA A 27 12.32 6.15 7.75
N LYS A 28 12.37 5.61 6.54
CA LYS A 28 13.31 6.03 5.50
C LYS A 28 12.87 7.30 4.78
N ALA A 29 11.67 7.78 5.03
CA ALA A 29 11.17 8.99 4.39
C ALA A 29 12.02 10.19 4.82
N ASP A 30 12.43 10.98 3.83
CA ASP A 30 13.20 12.19 4.04
C ASP A 30 12.39 13.42 3.61
N ASP A 31 13.00 14.60 3.66
CA ASP A 31 12.29 15.83 3.30
C ASP A 31 11.85 15.86 1.83
N PHE A 32 12.50 15.07 0.99
CA PHE A 32 12.16 14.99 -0.42
C PHE A 32 10.91 14.15 -0.67
N ASN A 33 10.80 12.99 -0.02
CA ASN A 33 9.73 12.03 -0.32
C ASN A 33 8.67 11.87 0.77
N ARG A 34 8.79 12.56 1.91
CA ARG A 34 7.83 12.41 3.01
C ARG A 34 6.41 12.75 2.59
N GLU A 35 6.25 13.87 1.90
CA GLU A 35 4.93 14.28 1.42
C GLU A 35 4.32 13.25 0.48
N PHE A 36 5.15 12.67 -0.40
CA PHE A 36 4.69 11.62 -1.29
C PHE A 36 4.24 10.37 -0.51
N GLN A 37 5.00 9.96 0.50
CA GLN A 37 4.61 8.83 1.35
C GLN A 37 3.31 9.09 2.09
N GLU A 38 3.10 10.31 2.56
CA GLU A 38 1.86 10.70 3.22
C GLU A 38 0.68 10.67 2.27
N GLN A 39 0.83 11.21 1.07
CA GLN A 39 -0.22 11.18 0.05
C GLN A 39 -0.53 9.77 -0.41
N LEU A 40 0.50 8.95 -0.59
CA LEU A 40 0.34 7.55 -0.97
C LEU A 40 -0.48 6.80 0.09
N THR A 41 -0.15 7.01 1.36
CA THR A 41 -0.86 6.37 2.47
C THR A 41 -2.31 6.85 2.56
N GLU A 42 -2.52 8.14 2.41
CA GLU A 42 -3.86 8.72 2.50
C GLU A 42 -4.75 8.30 1.33
N PHE A 43 -4.28 8.45 0.11
CA PHE A 43 -5.13 8.25 -1.06
C PHE A 43 -5.11 6.83 -1.60
N CYS A 44 -3.95 6.27 -1.87
CA CYS A 44 -3.90 4.91 -2.42
C CYS A 44 -4.37 3.89 -1.39
N TRP A 45 -3.87 4.00 -0.18
CA TRP A 45 -4.22 3.03 0.85
C TRP A 45 -5.50 3.40 1.59
N GLY A 46 -5.74 4.68 1.84
CA GLY A 46 -6.93 5.12 2.55
C GLY A 46 -8.19 5.10 1.70
N SER A 47 -8.13 5.67 0.50
CA SER A 47 -9.30 5.76 -0.37
C SER A 47 -9.53 4.53 -1.22
N CYS A 48 -8.45 3.85 -1.63
CA CYS A 48 -8.55 2.69 -2.50
C CYS A 48 -8.57 1.39 -1.72
N TRP A 49 -7.48 1.07 -1.02
CA TRP A 49 -7.38 -0.18 -0.28
C TRP A 49 -8.22 -0.20 1.01
N GLY A 50 -8.54 0.96 1.55
CA GLY A 50 -9.37 1.06 2.75
C GLY A 50 -10.86 0.96 2.49
N ASN A 51 -11.28 0.81 1.23
CA ASN A 51 -12.67 0.71 0.88
C ASN A 51 -13.06 -0.75 0.63
N ASP A 52 -14.33 -1.10 0.86
CA ASP A 52 -14.83 -2.47 0.90
C ASP A 52 -15.37 -2.98 -0.44
N ALA A 53 -15.23 -2.22 -1.53
CA ALA A 53 -15.77 -2.62 -2.85
C ALA A 53 -15.16 -3.94 -3.33
N LEU A 54 -13.86 -4.14 -3.03
CA LEU A 54 -13.16 -5.40 -3.29
C LEU A 54 -12.44 -5.79 -1.99
N ASP A 55 -12.37 -7.07 -1.70
CA ASP A 55 -11.58 -7.51 -0.55
C ASP A 55 -10.07 -7.42 -0.83
N LYS A 56 -9.26 -7.60 0.20
CA LYS A 56 -7.80 -7.44 0.07
C LYS A 56 -7.17 -8.48 -0.85
N ARG A 57 -7.70 -9.69 -0.84
CA ARG A 57 -7.22 -10.75 -1.71
C ARG A 57 -7.48 -10.41 -3.17
N GLN A 58 -8.69 -9.94 -3.49
CA GLN A 58 -9.05 -9.53 -4.84
C GLN A 58 -8.18 -8.39 -5.32
N ARG A 59 -7.92 -7.39 -4.46
CA ARG A 59 -7.05 -6.26 -4.79
C ARG A 59 -5.62 -6.70 -5.04
N SER A 60 -5.10 -7.62 -4.24
CA SER A 60 -3.74 -8.16 -4.43
C SER A 60 -3.62 -8.88 -5.77
N LEU A 61 -4.58 -9.72 -6.13
CA LEU A 61 -4.56 -10.44 -7.40
C LEU A 61 -4.61 -9.48 -8.59
N LEU A 62 -5.52 -8.50 -8.53
CA LEU A 62 -5.65 -7.49 -9.57
C LEU A 62 -4.36 -6.68 -9.72
N ASN A 63 -3.79 -6.28 -8.59
CA ASN A 63 -2.57 -5.48 -8.55
C ASN A 63 -1.38 -6.25 -9.12
N LEU A 64 -1.23 -7.52 -8.76
CA LEU A 64 -0.17 -8.36 -9.32
C LEU A 64 -0.28 -8.45 -10.84
N GLY A 65 -1.50 -8.61 -11.37
CA GLY A 65 -1.72 -8.62 -12.81
C GLY A 65 -1.30 -7.33 -13.49
N MET A 66 -1.68 -6.19 -12.92
CA MET A 66 -1.32 -4.89 -13.47
C MET A 66 0.18 -4.63 -13.43
N ILE A 67 0.81 -4.93 -12.29
CA ILE A 67 2.24 -4.70 -12.10
C ILE A 67 3.07 -5.60 -13.01
N ALA A 68 2.68 -6.86 -13.15
CA ALA A 68 3.34 -7.80 -14.05
C ALA A 68 3.24 -7.33 -15.50
N ALA A 69 2.05 -6.87 -15.91
CA ALA A 69 1.83 -6.37 -17.27
C ALA A 69 2.68 -5.13 -17.56
N LEU A 70 2.94 -4.29 -16.55
CA LEU A 70 3.77 -3.09 -16.67
C LEU A 70 5.26 -3.37 -16.44
N ASN A 71 5.63 -4.61 -16.12
CA ASN A 71 7.00 -5.02 -15.83
C ASN A 71 7.63 -4.22 -14.66
N ARG A 72 6.84 -3.95 -13.62
CA ARG A 72 7.30 -3.22 -12.43
C ARG A 72 7.73 -4.20 -11.35
N MET A 73 8.89 -4.82 -11.52
CA MET A 73 9.30 -5.96 -10.71
C MET A 73 9.58 -5.65 -9.25
N THR A 74 10.03 -4.44 -8.92
CA THR A 74 10.22 -4.05 -7.52
C THR A 74 8.88 -4.03 -6.77
N GLU A 75 7.87 -3.39 -7.36
CA GLU A 75 6.53 -3.33 -6.80
C GLU A 75 5.88 -4.70 -6.81
N TRP A 76 6.15 -5.50 -7.83
CA TRP A 76 5.62 -6.86 -7.93
C TRP A 76 6.05 -7.73 -6.75
N GLU A 77 7.34 -7.67 -6.39
CA GLU A 77 7.88 -8.43 -5.27
C GLU A 77 7.17 -8.08 -3.96
N THR A 78 7.01 -6.79 -3.70
CA THR A 78 6.34 -6.30 -2.51
C THR A 78 4.89 -6.78 -2.45
N HIS A 79 4.15 -6.65 -3.55
CA HIS A 79 2.74 -7.02 -3.60
C HIS A 79 2.53 -8.53 -3.66
N PHE A 80 3.48 -9.28 -4.20
CA PHE A 80 3.43 -10.74 -4.15
C PHE A 80 3.51 -11.24 -2.71
N ARG A 81 4.42 -10.68 -1.92
CA ARG A 81 4.51 -11.02 -0.50
C ARG A 81 3.22 -10.66 0.25
N GLY A 82 2.66 -9.50 -0.07
CA GLY A 82 1.39 -9.09 0.51
C GLY A 82 0.25 -10.03 0.12
N ALA A 83 0.20 -10.47 -1.13
CA ALA A 83 -0.83 -11.37 -1.62
C ALA A 83 -0.79 -12.72 -0.89
N ILE A 84 0.39 -13.23 -0.59
CA ILE A 84 0.53 -14.49 0.15
C ILE A 84 -0.03 -14.37 1.57
N LYS A 85 0.07 -13.19 2.18
CA LYS A 85 -0.51 -12.93 3.50
C LYS A 85 -2.03 -12.81 3.47
N ASN A 86 -2.58 -12.46 2.35
CA ASN A 86 -4.02 -12.27 2.17
C ASN A 86 -4.64 -13.47 1.48
#